data_4b57a3c8460ac6229b478a0f1753c884
#
_entry.id   4b57a3c8460ac6229b478a0f1753c884
#
_cell.length_a   1.000
_cell.length_b   1.000
_cell.length_c   1.000
_cell.angle_alpha   90.00
_cell.angle_beta   90.00
_cell.angle_gamma   90.00
#
_symmetry.space_group_name_H-M   'P 1'
#
loop_
_entity.id
_entity.type
_entity.pdbx_description
1 polymer ?
#
loop_
_entity_poly.entity_id
_entity_poly.type
_entity_poly.pdbx_seq_one_letter_code
_entity_poly.pdbx_strand_id
1 'polypeptide(L)'
;MAERTSPAALRSLLDGNSPFALIDVREAGEYNSSHIPGSSLIPRRQLESRMPAAAPCQGASLVLCDDDGRRAELAGATLERMGYTRVSILEGGINRWTTQGYPTQ
;
A
#
# COMPACT_ATOMS: atom_id res chain seq x y z
N MET A 1 -11.45 5.67 9.41
CA MET A 1 -11.09 6.01 8.01
C MET A 1 -9.57 6.05 7.88
N ALA A 2 -9.04 5.44 6.84
CA ALA A 2 -7.60 5.38 6.64
C ALA A 2 -7.03 6.77 6.34
N GLU A 3 -5.82 7.02 6.81
CA GLU A 3 -5.08 8.23 6.48
C GLU A 3 -4.58 8.18 5.04
N ARG A 4 -4.07 9.30 4.54
CA ARG A 4 -3.51 9.38 3.20
C ARG A 4 -2.03 9.76 3.27
N THR A 5 -1.26 9.14 2.38
CA THR A 5 0.18 9.41 2.25
C THR A 5 0.43 9.95 0.85
N SER A 6 1.03 11.13 0.74
CA SER A 6 1.39 11.69 -0.56
C SER A 6 2.57 10.90 -1.18
N PRO A 7 2.74 10.97 -2.51
CA PRO A 7 3.93 10.36 -3.12
C PRO A 7 5.25 10.84 -2.51
N ALA A 8 5.36 12.13 -2.22
CA ALA A 8 6.58 12.67 -1.59
C ALA A 8 6.79 12.09 -0.19
N ALA A 9 5.72 11.95 0.60
CA ALA A 9 5.82 11.36 1.93
C ALA A 9 6.20 9.89 1.86
N LEU A 10 5.65 9.14 0.89
CA LEU A 10 6.03 7.75 0.69
C LEU A 10 7.51 7.64 0.29
N ARG A 11 7.98 8.52 -0.59
CA ARG A 11 9.39 8.55 -0.97
C ARG A 11 10.28 8.74 0.25
N SER A 12 9.90 9.64 1.14
CA SER A 12 10.64 9.85 2.39
C SER A 12 10.65 8.62 3.28
N LEU A 13 9.52 7.90 3.37
CA LEU A 13 9.44 6.65 4.12
C LEU A 13 10.37 5.58 3.53
N LEU A 14 10.39 5.47 2.20
CA LEU A 14 11.25 4.48 1.53
C LEU A 14 12.74 4.80 1.71
N ASP A 15 13.10 6.07 1.77
CA ASP A 15 14.48 6.49 1.97
C ASP A 15 14.91 6.49 3.43
N GLY A 16 13.95 6.40 4.35
CA GLY A 16 14.22 6.47 5.79
C GLY A 16 14.42 5.11 6.43
N ASN A 17 14.48 5.11 7.76
CA ASN A 17 14.74 3.91 8.56
C ASN A 17 13.54 3.48 9.41
N SER A 18 12.42 4.20 9.35
CA SER A 18 11.22 3.83 10.10
C SER A 18 10.59 2.57 9.51
N PRO A 19 10.22 1.58 10.32
CA PRO A 19 9.62 0.36 9.80
C PRO A 19 8.19 0.62 9.31
N PHE A 20 7.91 0.16 8.09
CA PHE A 20 6.57 0.15 7.53
C PHE A 20 6.50 -0.90 6.42
N ALA A 21 5.29 -1.26 6.03
CA ALA A 21 5.08 -2.16 4.90
C ALA A 21 4.28 -1.42 3.82
N LEU A 22 4.75 -1.51 2.58
CA LEU A 22 4.06 -0.99 1.41
C LEU A 22 3.40 -2.15 0.69
N ILE A 23 2.08 -2.16 0.67
CA ILE A 23 1.30 -3.27 0.12
C ILE A 23 0.60 -2.80 -1.15
N ASP A 24 0.89 -3.48 -2.27
CA ASP A 24 0.19 -3.27 -3.53
C ASP A 24 -1.01 -4.20 -3.58
N VAL A 25 -2.21 -3.63 -3.70
CA VAL A 25 -3.46 -4.41 -3.63
C VAL A 25 -4.06 -4.69 -5.00
N ARG A 26 -3.28 -4.46 -6.07
CA ARG A 26 -3.69 -4.79 -7.43
C ARG A 26 -3.55 -6.29 -7.70
N GLU A 27 -3.86 -6.70 -8.92
CA GLU A 27 -3.67 -8.09 -9.34
C GLU A 27 -2.24 -8.33 -9.83
N ALA A 28 -1.83 -9.61 -9.89
CA ALA A 28 -0.46 -9.99 -10.22
C ALA A 28 0.01 -9.45 -11.58
N GLY A 29 -0.86 -9.46 -12.58
CA GLY A 29 -0.50 -8.94 -13.91
C GLY A 29 -0.15 -7.46 -13.89
N GLU A 30 -0.89 -6.68 -13.13
CA GLU A 30 -0.62 -5.25 -12.97
C GLU A 30 0.69 -5.01 -12.22
N TYR A 31 0.90 -5.74 -11.14
CA TYR A 31 2.11 -5.65 -10.33
C TYR A 31 3.35 -6.02 -11.16
N ASN A 32 3.24 -7.09 -11.95
CA ASN A 32 4.37 -7.57 -12.76
C ASN A 32 4.71 -6.61 -13.90
N SER A 33 3.72 -5.85 -14.39
CA SER A 33 3.98 -4.84 -15.42
C SER A 33 4.82 -3.68 -14.89
N SER A 34 4.46 -3.16 -13.73
CA SER A 34 5.28 -2.18 -13.02
C SER A 34 4.76 -2.02 -11.59
N HIS A 35 5.67 -1.80 -10.64
CA HIS A 35 5.30 -1.58 -9.25
C HIS A 35 6.33 -0.69 -8.57
N ILE A 36 5.97 -0.13 -7.42
CA ILE A 36 6.89 0.70 -6.64
C ILE A 36 7.93 -0.21 -5.98
N PRO A 37 9.24 0.10 -6.13
CA PRO A 37 10.27 -0.70 -5.46
C PRO A 37 10.03 -0.78 -3.95
N GLY A 38 10.16 -1.97 -3.39
CA GLY A 38 9.92 -2.21 -1.96
C GLY A 38 8.49 -2.58 -1.63
N SER A 39 7.57 -2.58 -2.60
CA SER A 39 6.21 -3.00 -2.35
C SER A 39 6.07 -4.53 -2.39
N SER A 40 5.09 -5.03 -1.65
CA SER A 40 4.71 -6.44 -1.65
C SER A 40 3.31 -6.57 -2.23
N LEU A 41 3.10 -7.58 -3.06
CA LEU A 41 1.80 -7.80 -3.68
C LEU A 41 0.91 -8.65 -2.77
N ILE A 42 -0.23 -8.09 -2.38
CA ILE A 42 -1.32 -8.83 -1.75
C ILE A 42 -2.61 -8.32 -2.38
N PRO A 43 -3.15 -8.99 -3.39
CA PRO A 43 -4.38 -8.54 -4.05
C PRO A 43 -5.51 -8.32 -3.05
N ARG A 44 -6.32 -7.29 -3.29
CA ARG A 44 -7.39 -6.90 -2.36
C ARG A 44 -8.27 -8.08 -1.94
N ARG A 45 -8.59 -8.97 -2.86
CA ARG A 45 -9.44 -10.13 -2.57
C ARG A 45 -8.78 -11.17 -1.66
N GLN A 46 -7.46 -11.08 -1.45
CA GLN A 46 -6.71 -12.02 -0.62
C GLN A 46 -6.28 -11.43 0.73
N LEU A 47 -6.65 -10.18 1.02
CA LEU A 47 -6.19 -9.51 2.24
C LEU A 47 -6.60 -10.24 3.50
N GLU A 48 -7.86 -10.67 3.60
CA GLU A 48 -8.35 -11.32 4.81
C GLU A 48 -7.62 -12.63 5.10
N SER A 49 -7.23 -13.38 4.06
CA SER A 49 -6.53 -14.64 4.26
C SER A 49 -5.02 -14.47 4.43
N ARG A 50 -4.42 -13.45 3.82
CA ARG A 50 -2.95 -13.33 3.77
C ARG A 50 -2.35 -12.33 4.75
N MET A 51 -3.08 -11.28 5.11
CA MET A 51 -2.52 -10.23 5.99
C MET A 51 -2.12 -10.75 7.38
N PRO A 52 -2.86 -11.65 8.04
CA PRO A 52 -2.44 -12.11 9.36
C PRO A 52 -1.04 -12.72 9.38
N ALA A 53 -0.63 -13.41 8.31
CA ALA A 53 0.72 -13.96 8.21
C ALA A 53 1.73 -12.91 7.75
N ALA A 54 1.33 -12.03 6.84
CA ALA A 54 2.23 -11.01 6.29
C ALA A 54 2.54 -9.90 7.29
N ALA A 55 1.55 -9.51 8.10
CA ALA A 55 1.71 -8.47 9.11
C ALA A 55 0.93 -8.88 10.35
N PRO A 56 1.48 -9.76 11.19
CA PRO A 56 0.76 -10.26 12.36
C PRO A 56 0.52 -9.20 13.43
N CYS A 57 1.32 -8.13 13.46
CA CYS A 57 1.13 -7.05 14.42
C CYS A 57 0.10 -6.05 13.89
N GLN A 58 -1.05 -5.94 14.56
CA GLN A 58 -2.13 -5.04 14.13
C GLN A 58 -1.77 -3.55 14.29
N GLY A 59 -0.73 -3.25 15.05
CA GLY A 59 -0.20 -1.89 15.15
C GLY A 59 0.88 -1.55 14.12
N ALA A 60 1.19 -2.46 13.21
CA ALA A 60 2.18 -2.22 12.18
C ALA A 60 1.77 -1.06 11.26
N SER A 61 2.73 -0.26 10.85
CA SER A 61 2.50 0.84 9.93
C SER A 61 2.37 0.31 8.51
N LEU A 62 1.22 0.53 7.87
CA LEU A 62 0.93 0.01 6.54
C LEU A 62 0.58 1.15 5.59
N VAL A 63 1.15 1.10 4.39
CA VAL A 63 0.75 1.98 3.28
C VAL A 63 0.24 1.07 2.16
N LEU A 64 -0.97 1.35 1.69
CA LEU A 64 -1.61 0.59 0.62
C LEU A 64 -1.55 1.38 -0.67
N CYS A 65 -1.28 0.72 -1.79
CA CYS A 65 -1.29 1.37 -3.08
C CYS A 65 -2.00 0.52 -4.14
N ASP A 66 -2.52 1.20 -5.13
CA ASP A 66 -3.09 0.62 -6.33
C ASP A 66 -2.83 1.58 -7.49
N ASP A 67 -3.62 1.55 -8.56
CA ASP A 67 -3.42 2.46 -9.69
C ASP A 67 -3.85 3.90 -9.38
N ASP A 68 -5.03 4.11 -8.79
CA ASP A 68 -5.59 5.44 -8.58
C ASP A 68 -6.06 5.74 -7.14
N GLY A 69 -6.01 4.79 -6.24
CA GLY A 69 -6.41 4.93 -4.84
C GLY A 69 -7.76 4.33 -4.49
N ARG A 70 -8.59 3.98 -5.47
CA ARG A 70 -9.95 3.48 -5.19
C ARG A 70 -9.94 2.11 -4.54
N ARG A 71 -9.19 1.18 -5.11
CA ARG A 71 -9.08 -0.17 -4.54
C ARG A 71 -8.36 -0.14 -3.20
N ALA A 72 -7.37 0.75 -3.08
CA ALA A 72 -6.64 0.90 -1.82
C ALA A 72 -7.55 1.42 -0.70
N GLU A 73 -8.50 2.30 -1.00
CA GLU A 73 -9.47 2.75 0.01
C GLU A 73 -10.34 1.60 0.50
N LEU A 74 -10.82 0.77 -0.42
CA LEU A 74 -11.61 -0.41 -0.04
C LEU A 74 -10.78 -1.39 0.77
N ALA A 75 -9.52 -1.58 0.37
CA ALA A 75 -8.59 -2.43 1.11
C ALA A 75 -8.33 -1.88 2.51
N GLY A 76 -8.18 -0.56 2.64
CA GLY A 76 -8.00 0.09 3.94
C GLY A 76 -9.16 -0.17 4.88
N ALA A 77 -10.39 -0.07 4.37
CA ALA A 77 -11.58 -0.36 5.17
C ALA A 77 -11.60 -1.83 5.62
N THR A 78 -11.20 -2.74 4.75
CA THR A 78 -11.09 -4.16 5.11
C THR A 78 -10.09 -4.38 6.25
N LEU A 79 -8.91 -3.78 6.12
CA LEU A 79 -7.86 -3.93 7.14
C LEU A 79 -8.27 -3.32 8.48
N GLU A 80 -8.96 -2.18 8.45
CA GLU A 80 -9.45 -1.57 9.68
C GLU A 80 -10.47 -2.47 10.38
N ARG A 81 -11.35 -3.13 9.62
CA ARG A 81 -12.29 -4.10 10.19
C ARG A 81 -11.56 -5.33 10.79
N MET A 82 -10.39 -5.66 10.23
CA MET A 82 -9.57 -6.76 10.76
C MET A 82 -8.79 -6.37 12.01
N GLY A 83 -8.81 -5.10 12.41
CA GLY A 83 -8.15 -4.62 13.61
C GLY A 83 -6.84 -3.87 13.39
N TYR A 84 -6.42 -3.65 12.15
CA TYR A 84 -5.23 -2.85 11.87
C TYR A 84 -5.50 -1.38 12.15
N THR A 85 -4.61 -0.73 12.90
CA THR A 85 -4.85 0.61 13.44
C THR A 85 -4.04 1.70 12.77
N ARG A 86 -3.04 1.36 11.95
CA ARG A 86 -2.15 2.33 11.32
C ARG A 86 -2.08 2.09 9.81
N VAL A 87 -3.22 2.31 9.16
CA VAL A 87 -3.38 2.09 7.73
C VAL A 87 -3.43 3.42 7.01
N SER A 88 -2.62 3.57 5.97
CA SER A 88 -2.59 4.75 5.12
C SER A 88 -2.69 4.34 3.66
N ILE A 89 -3.13 5.25 2.81
CA ILE A 89 -3.36 5.00 1.38
C ILE A 89 -2.52 5.96 0.59
N LEU A 90 -1.79 5.45 -0.41
CA LEU A 90 -1.02 6.30 -1.31
C LEU A 90 -1.97 7.15 -2.15
N GLU A 91 -1.91 8.45 -1.96
CA GLU A 91 -2.75 9.41 -2.66
C GLU A 91 -2.51 9.37 -4.17
N GLY A 92 -3.60 9.16 -4.93
CA GLY A 92 -3.52 9.08 -6.39
C GLY A 92 -2.86 7.82 -6.94
N GLY A 93 -2.44 6.91 -6.06
CA GLY A 93 -1.88 5.62 -6.43
C GLY A 93 -0.59 5.71 -7.24
N ILE A 94 -0.27 4.62 -7.91
CA ILE A 94 0.92 4.55 -8.78
C ILE A 94 0.84 5.55 -9.92
N ASN A 95 -0.36 5.87 -10.41
CA ASN A 95 -0.53 6.86 -11.47
C ASN A 95 0.07 8.21 -11.06
N ARG A 96 -0.24 8.69 -9.86
CA ARG A 96 0.33 9.96 -9.38
C ARG A 96 1.82 9.81 -9.07
N TRP A 97 2.22 8.69 -8.50
CA TRP A 97 3.63 8.39 -8.21
C TRP A 97 4.48 8.56 -9.45
N THR A 98 4.08 7.92 -10.57
CA THR A 98 4.84 8.01 -11.82
C THR A 98 4.76 9.39 -12.47
N THR A 99 3.59 10.05 -12.40
CA THR A 99 3.43 11.40 -12.94
C THR A 99 4.37 12.39 -12.27
N GLN A 100 4.66 12.19 -10.99
CA GLN A 100 5.58 13.04 -10.26
C GLN A 100 7.06 12.63 -10.43
N GLY A 101 7.33 11.64 -11.27
CA GLY A 101 8.69 11.27 -11.64
C GLY A 101 9.35 10.25 -10.72
N TYR A 102 8.62 9.62 -9.81
CA TYR A 102 9.20 8.61 -8.93
C TYR A 102 9.31 7.25 -9.65
N PRO A 103 10.32 6.43 -9.29
CA PRO A 103 10.63 5.23 -10.06
C PRO A 103 9.67 4.06 -9.78
N THR A 104 9.52 3.20 -10.80
CA THR A 104 8.88 1.90 -10.69
C THR A 104 9.80 0.82 -11.24
N GLN A 105 9.50 -0.40 -10.89
CA GLN A 105 10.20 -1.58 -11.43
C GLN A 105 9.28 -2.37 -12.34
#